data_62ff824f013f7d36c964911e68c043ae
#
_entry.id   62ff824f013f7d36c964911e68c043ae
#
_cell.length_a   1.000
_cell.length_b   1.000
_cell.length_c   1.000
_cell.angle_alpha   90.00
_cell.angle_beta   90.00
_cell.angle_gamma   90.00
#
_symmetry.space_group_name_H-M   'P 1'
#
loop_
_entity.id
_entity.type
_entity.pdbx_description
1 polymer ?
#
loop_
_entity_poly.entity_id
_entity_poly.type
_entity_poly.pdbx_seq_one_letter_code
_entity_poly.pdbx_strand_id
1 'polypeptide(L)'
;MIHQNRRKELLSKLDDNAVVIVSTNSEQKRNSDVNYPFRPDSSFWYLTGFIEPDAIAVFSKNDYSIFLNPKDKTKEIWNGKRLGVELAPKALLANQAYDIDTFLDEIKSLVDKDSSVHFDAPTTGSWKDFSSTNTLNESISSIFKNKMKPLNPYLSEMRLIKDPSEIKNMQAAANLASKAHIKAMLKTKPGLYEHHISAEFDLEFRKGNSEHSYPPIVASGENACILHYTENNKILNDGDLLLVDAGCEILGYASDITRTFPINGRFSEPQKQIYEIVLNAQKSAIACIMPGEKVSTPHEVACDIITNGLIELGIMDTP
;
A
#
# COMPACT_ATOMS: atom_id res chain seq x y z
N MET A 1 -1.73 -5.69 21.21
CA MET A 1 -0.80 -4.75 21.90
C MET A 1 -0.19 -3.70 20.97
N ILE A 2 0.31 -4.03 19.77
CA ILE A 2 1.00 -3.05 18.92
C ILE A 2 0.12 -1.88 18.48
N HIS A 3 -1.08 -2.14 17.96
CA HIS A 3 -2.03 -1.10 17.54
C HIS A 3 -2.47 -0.19 18.71
N GLN A 4 -2.61 -0.75 19.90
CA GLN A 4 -2.89 0.04 21.10
C GLN A 4 -1.74 1.01 21.44
N ASN A 5 -0.48 0.55 21.31
CA ASN A 5 0.68 1.41 21.52
C ASN A 5 0.73 2.54 20.50
N ARG A 6 0.43 2.24 19.22
CA ARG A 6 0.36 3.25 18.15
C ARG A 6 -0.74 4.29 18.40
N ARG A 7 -1.93 3.87 18.88
CA ARG A 7 -2.97 4.83 19.30
C ARG A 7 -2.50 5.73 20.45
N LYS A 8 -1.85 5.14 21.47
CA LYS A 8 -1.31 5.93 22.61
C LYS A 8 -0.22 6.91 22.16
N GLU A 9 0.67 6.47 21.30
CA GLU A 9 1.72 7.33 20.73
C GLU A 9 1.11 8.47 19.92
N LEU A 10 0.14 8.19 19.04
CA LEU A 10 -0.55 9.22 18.28
C LEU A 10 -1.19 10.27 19.22
N LEU A 11 -1.96 9.80 20.19
CA LEU A 11 -2.64 10.69 21.15
C LEU A 11 -1.68 11.51 22.00
N SER A 12 -0.45 11.03 22.24
CA SER A 12 0.57 11.80 22.96
C SER A 12 1.12 13.00 22.17
N LYS A 13 0.91 12.99 20.86
CA LYS A 13 1.33 14.07 19.95
C LYS A 13 0.23 15.09 19.69
N LEU A 14 -0.98 14.82 20.17
CA LEU A 14 -2.17 15.66 19.98
C LEU A 14 -2.55 16.39 21.27
N ASP A 15 -3.46 17.36 21.15
CA ASP A 15 -4.02 18.09 22.30
C ASP A 15 -4.72 17.11 23.27
N ASP A 16 -4.82 17.49 24.53
CA ASP A 16 -5.40 16.64 25.58
C ASP A 16 -6.85 16.24 25.34
N ASN A 17 -7.61 17.11 24.68
CA ASN A 17 -9.01 16.93 24.33
C ASN A 17 -9.21 16.47 22.88
N ALA A 18 -8.15 15.96 22.24
CA ALA A 18 -8.25 15.47 20.86
C ALA A 18 -9.06 14.17 20.78
N VAL A 19 -9.94 14.11 19.79
CA VAL A 19 -10.63 12.89 19.33
C VAL A 19 -10.16 12.57 17.93
N VAL A 20 -9.76 11.33 17.73
CA VAL A 20 -9.31 10.82 16.43
C VAL A 20 -10.41 9.95 15.84
N ILE A 21 -10.74 10.18 14.58
CA ILE A 21 -11.68 9.36 13.81
C ILE A 21 -10.91 8.80 12.62
N VAL A 22 -10.95 7.49 12.44
CA VAL A 22 -10.41 6.80 11.25
C VAL A 22 -11.41 5.78 10.74
N SER A 23 -11.54 5.67 9.45
CA SER A 23 -12.44 4.72 8.80
C SER A 23 -11.68 3.78 7.87
N THR A 24 -12.23 2.60 7.65
CA THR A 24 -11.75 1.70 6.62
C THR A 24 -12.61 1.80 5.35
N ASN A 25 -12.14 1.16 4.30
CA ASN A 25 -12.84 1.11 3.02
C ASN A 25 -14.11 0.24 3.11
N SER A 26 -15.00 0.43 2.14
CA SER A 26 -16.10 -0.49 1.85
C SER A 26 -15.70 -1.52 0.80
N GLU A 27 -16.39 -2.66 0.76
CA GLU A 27 -16.23 -3.62 -0.33
C GLU A 27 -16.62 -3.00 -1.68
N GLN A 28 -15.77 -3.17 -2.69
CA GLN A 28 -16.00 -2.67 -4.03
C GLN A 28 -16.60 -3.75 -4.91
N LYS A 29 -17.74 -3.44 -5.54
CA LYS A 29 -18.39 -4.37 -6.48
C LYS A 29 -17.56 -4.55 -7.74
N ARG A 30 -17.30 -5.82 -8.10
CA ARG A 30 -16.75 -6.18 -9.40
C ARG A 30 -17.86 -6.42 -10.42
N ASN A 31 -18.82 -7.28 -10.08
CA ASN A 31 -19.95 -7.61 -10.95
C ASN A 31 -21.04 -8.33 -10.15
N SER A 32 -22.32 -7.92 -10.32
CA SER A 32 -23.49 -8.54 -9.70
C SER A 32 -23.32 -8.74 -8.18
N ASP A 33 -23.15 -9.97 -7.72
CA ASP A 33 -22.97 -10.40 -6.33
C ASP A 33 -21.51 -10.66 -5.94
N VAL A 34 -20.56 -10.39 -6.86
CA VAL A 34 -19.12 -10.59 -6.67
C VAL A 34 -18.43 -9.27 -6.38
N ASN A 35 -17.65 -9.21 -5.31
CA ASN A 35 -16.81 -8.06 -4.96
C ASN A 35 -15.34 -8.30 -5.36
N TYR A 36 -14.58 -7.22 -5.50
CA TYR A 36 -13.11 -7.30 -5.51
C TYR A 36 -12.60 -7.75 -4.14
N PRO A 37 -11.40 -8.35 -4.08
CA PRO A 37 -10.75 -8.63 -2.80
C PRO A 37 -10.71 -7.37 -1.93
N PHE A 38 -11.16 -7.49 -0.68
CA PHE A 38 -11.17 -6.36 0.25
C PHE A 38 -9.77 -6.11 0.81
N ARG A 39 -9.39 -4.84 0.87
CA ARG A 39 -8.20 -4.37 1.56
C ARG A 39 -8.58 -3.20 2.47
N PRO A 40 -8.29 -3.27 3.78
CA PRO A 40 -8.54 -2.17 4.69
C PRO A 40 -7.71 -0.93 4.34
N ASP A 41 -8.18 0.24 4.74
CA ASP A 41 -7.36 1.44 4.71
C ASP A 41 -6.10 1.26 5.56
N SER A 42 -4.96 1.73 5.07
CA SER A 42 -3.66 1.52 5.72
C SER A 42 -3.54 2.21 7.08
N SER A 43 -4.08 3.42 7.23
CA SER A 43 -4.06 4.17 8.50
C SER A 43 -5.00 3.54 9.52
N PHE A 44 -6.20 3.14 9.06
CA PHE A 44 -7.15 2.41 9.91
C PHE A 44 -6.54 1.10 10.42
N TRP A 45 -5.97 0.29 9.51
CA TRP A 45 -5.32 -0.96 9.91
C TRP A 45 -4.13 -0.73 10.85
N TYR A 46 -3.29 0.27 10.57
CA TYR A 46 -2.13 0.63 11.40
C TYR A 46 -2.53 0.91 12.85
N LEU A 47 -3.67 1.57 13.05
CA LEU A 47 -4.15 1.97 14.38
C LEU A 47 -5.03 0.93 15.06
N THR A 48 -5.73 0.06 14.30
CA THR A 48 -6.73 -0.86 14.86
C THR A 48 -6.36 -2.34 14.75
N GLY A 49 -5.66 -2.72 13.67
CA GLY A 49 -5.42 -4.11 13.30
C GLY A 49 -6.67 -4.83 12.76
N PHE A 50 -7.77 -4.12 12.55
CA PHE A 50 -9.02 -4.70 12.08
C PHE A 50 -9.06 -4.73 10.55
N ILE A 51 -9.55 -5.85 9.99
CA ILE A 51 -9.46 -6.15 8.55
C ILE A 51 -10.82 -6.35 7.87
N GLU A 52 -11.94 -6.11 8.56
CA GLU A 52 -13.26 -6.20 7.94
C GLU A 52 -13.68 -4.84 7.35
N PRO A 53 -14.51 -4.83 6.30
CA PRO A 53 -15.00 -3.60 5.67
C PRO A 53 -15.98 -2.85 6.55
N ASP A 54 -16.25 -1.61 6.16
CA ASP A 54 -17.28 -0.75 6.73
C ASP A 54 -17.14 -0.58 8.25
N ALA A 55 -15.97 -0.13 8.69
CA ALA A 55 -15.74 0.12 10.11
C ALA A 55 -15.14 1.52 10.35
N ILE A 56 -15.43 2.09 11.52
CA ILE A 56 -14.94 3.38 11.97
C ILE A 56 -14.42 3.22 13.39
N ALA A 57 -13.22 3.70 13.65
CA ALA A 57 -12.64 3.78 14.98
C ALA A 57 -12.62 5.23 15.46
N VAL A 58 -13.08 5.44 16.69
CA VAL A 58 -13.08 6.72 17.38
C VAL A 58 -12.30 6.54 18.67
N PHE A 59 -11.29 7.35 18.91
CA PHE A 59 -10.52 7.22 20.13
C PHE A 59 -9.97 8.56 20.64
N SER A 60 -9.88 8.66 21.95
CA SER A 60 -9.30 9.75 22.72
C SER A 60 -8.31 9.19 23.74
N LYS A 61 -7.75 10.03 24.62
CA LYS A 61 -6.84 9.56 25.68
C LYS A 61 -7.47 8.51 26.61
N ASN A 62 -8.78 8.58 26.84
CA ASN A 62 -9.46 7.77 27.84
C ASN A 62 -10.43 6.75 27.26
N ASP A 63 -10.75 6.83 25.98
CA ASP A 63 -11.75 5.97 25.34
C ASP A 63 -11.32 5.51 23.96
N TYR A 64 -11.73 4.30 23.60
CA TYR A 64 -11.62 3.73 22.27
C TYR A 64 -12.91 3.00 21.94
N SER A 65 -13.66 3.56 21.03
CA SER A 65 -14.90 3.01 20.49
C SER A 65 -14.72 2.57 19.04
N ILE A 66 -15.30 1.45 18.66
CA ILE A 66 -15.29 0.97 17.27
C ILE A 66 -16.71 0.71 16.78
N PHE A 67 -17.00 1.19 15.59
CA PHE A 67 -18.24 0.95 14.86
C PHE A 67 -17.96 -0.03 13.75
N LEU A 68 -18.73 -1.11 13.67
CA LEU A 68 -18.52 -2.19 12.72
C LEU A 68 -19.84 -2.92 12.42
N ASN A 69 -19.84 -3.71 11.35
CA ASN A 69 -21.01 -4.51 11.00
C ASN A 69 -21.37 -5.51 12.09
N PRO A 70 -22.64 -5.59 12.52
CA PRO A 70 -23.10 -6.64 13.44
C PRO A 70 -23.06 -8.01 12.76
N LYS A 71 -23.12 -9.07 13.56
CA LYS A 71 -23.27 -10.42 13.02
C LYS A 71 -24.62 -10.61 12.37
N ASP A 72 -24.60 -11.11 11.15
CA ASP A 72 -25.79 -11.48 10.39
C ASP A 72 -25.63 -12.93 9.90
N LYS A 73 -26.40 -13.84 10.48
CA LYS A 73 -26.32 -15.28 10.16
C LYS A 73 -26.54 -15.58 8.68
N THR A 74 -27.38 -14.81 8.00
CA THR A 74 -27.65 -15.00 6.58
C THR A 74 -26.45 -14.54 5.74
N LYS A 75 -25.88 -13.36 6.02
CA LYS A 75 -24.70 -12.86 5.34
C LYS A 75 -23.46 -13.74 5.63
N GLU A 76 -23.33 -14.26 6.86
CA GLU A 76 -22.23 -15.15 7.24
C GLU A 76 -22.22 -16.49 6.49
N ILE A 77 -23.39 -16.98 6.03
CA ILE A 77 -23.46 -18.17 5.16
C ILE A 77 -22.79 -17.90 3.81
N TRP A 78 -22.88 -16.68 3.29
CA TRP A 78 -22.33 -16.30 1.99
C TRP A 78 -20.89 -15.81 2.07
N ASN A 79 -20.58 -14.95 3.05
CA ASN A 79 -19.35 -14.16 3.10
C ASN A 79 -18.38 -14.60 4.20
N GLY A 80 -18.73 -15.63 4.98
CA GLY A 80 -17.94 -16.08 6.13
C GLY A 80 -18.26 -15.30 7.41
N LYS A 81 -17.66 -15.76 8.51
CA LYS A 81 -17.91 -15.21 9.86
C LYS A 81 -17.35 -13.80 9.99
N ARG A 82 -18.10 -12.96 10.68
CA ARG A 82 -17.69 -11.61 11.08
C ARG A 82 -17.41 -11.56 12.59
N LEU A 83 -16.56 -10.63 13.02
CA LEU A 83 -16.24 -10.42 14.43
C LEU A 83 -17.50 -10.03 15.23
N GLY A 84 -18.27 -9.07 14.69
CA GLY A 84 -19.47 -8.53 15.31
C GLY A 84 -19.20 -7.67 16.54
N VAL A 85 -20.23 -6.93 16.93
CA VAL A 85 -20.17 -5.92 18.02
C VAL A 85 -19.78 -6.55 19.36
N GLU A 86 -20.27 -7.76 19.65
CA GLU A 86 -20.09 -8.40 20.98
C GLU A 86 -18.64 -8.84 21.24
N LEU A 87 -17.91 -9.25 20.20
CA LEU A 87 -16.54 -9.75 20.35
C LEU A 87 -15.49 -8.66 20.12
N ALA A 88 -15.84 -7.57 19.44
CA ALA A 88 -14.91 -6.52 19.05
C ALA A 88 -14.19 -5.85 20.25
N PRO A 89 -14.83 -5.52 21.38
CA PRO A 89 -14.15 -4.92 22.51
C PRO A 89 -12.97 -5.75 23.00
N LYS A 90 -13.16 -7.06 23.16
CA LYS A 90 -12.09 -7.95 23.62
C LYS A 90 -11.01 -8.16 22.54
N ALA A 91 -11.42 -8.37 21.30
CA ALA A 91 -10.50 -8.68 20.20
C ALA A 91 -9.63 -7.50 19.82
N LEU A 92 -10.18 -6.28 19.84
CA LEU A 92 -9.53 -5.06 19.36
C LEU A 92 -9.02 -4.16 20.50
N LEU A 93 -9.21 -4.58 21.76
CA LEU A 93 -8.90 -3.78 22.95
C LEU A 93 -9.61 -2.42 22.91
N ALA A 94 -10.88 -2.44 22.52
CA ALA A 94 -11.77 -1.28 22.54
C ALA A 94 -12.55 -1.24 23.87
N ASN A 95 -12.92 -0.05 24.33
CA ASN A 95 -13.79 0.12 25.47
C ASN A 95 -15.22 -0.28 25.14
N GLN A 96 -15.66 0.11 23.92
CA GLN A 96 -17.01 -0.17 23.44
C GLN A 96 -16.99 -0.49 21.94
N ALA A 97 -18.03 -1.17 21.49
CA ALA A 97 -18.27 -1.41 20.08
C ALA A 97 -19.76 -1.21 19.77
N TYR A 98 -20.03 -0.64 18.60
CA TYR A 98 -21.35 -0.26 18.16
C TYR A 98 -21.64 -0.78 16.75
N ASP A 99 -22.93 -0.89 16.43
CA ASP A 99 -23.36 -1.09 15.05
C ASP A 99 -22.94 0.10 14.19
N ILE A 100 -22.38 -0.14 13.03
CA ILE A 100 -21.91 0.92 12.12
C ILE A 100 -23.05 1.88 11.73
N ASP A 101 -24.27 1.38 11.62
CA ASP A 101 -25.43 2.18 11.25
C ASP A 101 -25.79 3.24 12.31
N THR A 102 -25.33 3.08 13.55
CA THR A 102 -25.56 4.04 14.65
C THR A 102 -24.51 5.16 14.71
N PHE A 103 -23.49 5.12 13.87
CA PHE A 103 -22.34 6.03 13.97
C PHE A 103 -22.71 7.50 14.02
N LEU A 104 -23.57 7.97 13.11
CA LEU A 104 -23.92 9.39 13.02
C LEU A 104 -24.73 9.90 14.21
N ASP A 105 -25.44 9.01 14.91
CA ASP A 105 -26.20 9.34 16.09
C ASP A 105 -25.28 9.37 17.33
N GLU A 106 -24.42 8.38 17.47
CA GLU A 106 -23.56 8.20 18.63
C GLU A 106 -22.37 9.15 18.64
N ILE A 107 -21.78 9.50 17.49
CA ILE A 107 -20.55 10.28 17.39
C ILE A 107 -20.64 11.64 18.08
N LYS A 108 -21.82 12.26 18.08
CA LYS A 108 -22.04 13.54 18.73
C LYS A 108 -21.90 13.49 20.25
N SER A 109 -22.21 12.32 20.84
CA SER A 109 -22.08 12.07 22.28
C SER A 109 -20.64 11.73 22.70
N LEU A 110 -19.83 11.22 21.74
CA LEU A 110 -18.43 10.84 21.96
C LEU A 110 -17.44 12.00 21.79
N VAL A 111 -17.92 13.16 21.30
CA VAL A 111 -17.07 14.33 21.06
C VAL A 111 -17.57 15.53 21.87
N ASP A 112 -16.83 15.90 22.91
CA ASP A 112 -17.16 17.05 23.75
C ASP A 112 -17.10 18.38 22.97
N LYS A 113 -17.76 19.43 23.54
CA LYS A 113 -17.81 20.76 22.92
C LYS A 113 -16.43 21.34 22.64
N ASP A 114 -15.48 21.10 23.52
CA ASP A 114 -14.13 21.68 23.46
C ASP A 114 -13.12 20.74 22.78
N SER A 115 -13.54 19.57 22.29
CA SER A 115 -12.67 18.63 21.61
C SER A 115 -12.26 19.13 20.23
N SER A 116 -10.99 18.92 19.88
CA SER A 116 -10.55 18.94 18.47
C SER A 116 -10.76 17.58 17.84
N VAL A 117 -11.21 17.54 16.58
CA VAL A 117 -11.47 16.29 15.84
C VAL A 117 -10.40 16.11 14.78
N HIS A 118 -9.55 15.11 14.97
CA HIS A 118 -8.50 14.74 14.01
C HIS A 118 -9.06 13.66 13.05
N PHE A 119 -9.19 14.06 11.82
CA PHE A 119 -9.75 13.23 10.76
C PHE A 119 -9.10 13.57 9.42
N ASP A 120 -8.77 12.57 8.64
CA ASP A 120 -8.36 12.75 7.26
C ASP A 120 -9.58 12.60 6.35
N ALA A 121 -10.19 13.74 6.02
CA ALA A 121 -10.97 13.75 4.80
C ALA A 121 -10.03 13.42 3.63
N PRO A 122 -10.44 12.57 2.67
CA PRO A 122 -9.63 12.33 1.49
C PRO A 122 -9.28 13.68 0.88
N THR A 123 -7.99 13.96 0.80
CA THR A 123 -7.49 15.18 0.18
C THR A 123 -8.08 15.25 -1.21
N THR A 124 -8.56 16.44 -1.59
CA THR A 124 -9.07 16.75 -2.92
C THR A 124 -7.97 16.62 -3.98
N GLY A 125 -7.47 15.41 -4.17
CA GLY A 125 -6.66 15.01 -5.31
C GLY A 125 -7.59 14.70 -6.48
N SER A 126 -7.07 14.72 -7.69
CA SER A 126 -7.77 14.52 -8.97
C SER A 126 -8.55 13.19 -9.13
N TRP A 127 -8.57 12.36 -8.13
CA TRP A 127 -9.37 11.16 -7.99
C TRP A 127 -10.64 11.50 -7.20
N LYS A 128 -11.64 12.03 -7.89
CA LYS A 128 -12.99 12.14 -7.34
C LYS A 128 -13.55 10.75 -7.19
N ASP A 129 -13.54 10.29 -5.96
CA ASP A 129 -13.97 8.95 -5.61
C ASP A 129 -15.46 8.75 -5.84
N PHE A 130 -15.75 7.67 -6.52
CA PHE A 130 -17.07 7.07 -6.62
C PHE A 130 -17.40 6.16 -5.41
N SER A 131 -16.71 6.35 -4.26
CA SER A 131 -16.88 5.48 -3.11
C SER A 131 -17.85 6.02 -2.08
N SER A 132 -18.54 5.12 -1.39
CA SER A 132 -19.43 5.42 -0.25
C SER A 132 -18.73 6.16 0.91
N THR A 133 -17.41 6.15 0.95
CA THR A 133 -16.58 6.92 1.89
C THR A 133 -16.77 8.43 1.75
N ASN A 134 -17.14 8.94 0.58
CA ASN A 134 -17.39 10.38 0.40
C ASN A 134 -18.56 10.90 1.24
N THR A 135 -19.66 10.16 1.31
CA THR A 135 -20.84 10.56 2.09
C THR A 135 -20.54 10.58 3.59
N LEU A 136 -19.76 9.62 4.09
CA LEU A 136 -19.32 9.58 5.48
C LEU A 136 -18.39 10.75 5.79
N ASN A 137 -17.42 11.00 4.94
CA ASN A 137 -16.47 12.08 5.08
C ASN A 137 -17.16 13.46 5.03
N GLU A 138 -18.14 13.63 4.14
CA GLU A 138 -18.98 14.81 4.06
C GLU A 138 -19.81 15.00 5.34
N SER A 139 -20.38 13.91 5.87
CA SER A 139 -21.15 13.94 7.12
C SER A 139 -20.28 14.32 8.32
N ILE A 140 -19.12 13.70 8.49
CA ILE A 140 -18.15 14.05 9.54
C ILE A 140 -17.72 15.51 9.40
N SER A 141 -17.35 15.92 8.19
CA SER A 141 -16.94 17.30 7.91
C SER A 141 -18.05 18.31 8.19
N SER A 142 -19.29 17.99 7.90
CA SER A 142 -20.45 18.84 8.20
C SER A 142 -20.69 18.96 9.72
N ILE A 143 -20.64 17.84 10.44
CA ILE A 143 -20.88 17.81 11.89
C ILE A 143 -19.78 18.58 12.66
N PHE A 144 -18.51 18.42 12.26
CA PHE A 144 -17.37 18.93 13.02
C PHE A 144 -16.59 20.06 12.34
N LYS A 145 -17.16 20.72 11.34
CA LYS A 145 -16.51 21.71 10.46
C LYS A 145 -15.53 22.66 11.15
N ASN A 146 -15.88 23.18 12.32
CA ASN A 146 -15.07 24.17 13.05
C ASN A 146 -14.07 23.54 14.04
N LYS A 147 -14.06 22.21 14.16
CA LYS A 147 -13.21 21.46 15.11
C LYS A 147 -12.20 20.58 14.40
N MET A 148 -12.31 20.43 13.08
CA MET A 148 -11.50 19.52 12.31
C MET A 148 -10.05 19.98 12.20
N LYS A 149 -9.15 19.03 12.45
CA LYS A 149 -7.71 19.15 12.23
C LYS A 149 -7.22 17.96 11.37
N PRO A 150 -6.18 18.16 10.55
CA PRO A 150 -5.62 17.07 9.76
C PRO A 150 -4.97 16.03 10.67
N LEU A 151 -5.18 14.75 10.37
CA LEU A 151 -4.58 13.61 11.07
C LEU A 151 -3.30 13.13 10.37
N ASN A 152 -3.30 13.18 9.04
CA ASN A 152 -2.25 12.61 8.19
C ASN A 152 -0.82 13.08 8.53
N PRO A 153 -0.54 14.36 8.86
CA PRO A 153 0.82 14.77 9.22
C PRO A 153 1.39 13.98 10.40
N TYR A 154 0.59 13.68 11.41
CA TYR A 154 1.02 12.91 12.58
C TYR A 154 1.23 11.43 12.23
N LEU A 155 0.33 10.84 11.45
CA LEU A 155 0.45 9.45 11.02
C LEU A 155 1.64 9.24 10.08
N SER A 156 1.85 10.16 9.14
CA SER A 156 2.99 10.10 8.23
C SER A 156 4.31 10.13 9.01
N GLU A 157 4.44 11.03 9.97
CA GLU A 157 5.63 11.13 10.83
C GLU A 157 5.85 9.85 11.66
N MET A 158 4.80 9.30 12.26
CA MET A 158 4.89 8.05 13.03
C MET A 158 5.31 6.86 12.16
N ARG A 159 4.92 6.84 10.88
CA ARG A 159 5.22 5.76 9.94
C ARG A 159 6.58 5.87 9.27
N LEU A 160 7.32 6.97 9.45
CA LEU A 160 8.69 7.12 8.94
C LEU A 160 9.63 6.10 9.59
N ILE A 161 9.56 5.95 10.91
CA ILE A 161 10.41 5.01 11.66
C ILE A 161 9.63 3.72 11.91
N LYS A 162 10.11 2.62 11.32
CA LYS A 162 9.45 1.32 11.43
C LYS A 162 9.87 0.59 12.69
N ASP A 163 8.92 0.04 13.41
CA ASP A 163 9.20 -0.85 14.54
C ASP A 163 9.72 -2.24 14.07
N PRO A 164 10.30 -3.06 14.98
CA PRO A 164 10.84 -4.38 14.60
C PRO A 164 9.83 -5.32 13.95
N SER A 165 8.53 -5.22 14.28
CA SER A 165 7.50 -6.06 13.67
C SER A 165 7.18 -5.61 12.23
N GLU A 166 7.20 -4.31 11.97
CA GLU A 166 7.07 -3.73 10.62
C GLU A 166 8.24 -4.17 9.74
N ILE A 167 9.47 -4.04 10.23
CA ILE A 167 10.67 -4.51 9.52
C ILE A 167 10.57 -5.99 9.18
N LYS A 168 10.11 -6.82 10.12
CA LYS A 168 9.90 -8.26 9.87
C LYS A 168 8.91 -8.52 8.73
N ASN A 169 7.79 -7.80 8.68
CA ASN A 169 6.79 -7.94 7.62
C ASN A 169 7.33 -7.45 6.27
N MET A 170 8.02 -6.31 6.24
CA MET A 170 8.67 -5.78 5.04
C MET A 170 9.72 -6.77 4.51
N GLN A 171 10.53 -7.35 5.38
CA GLN A 171 11.53 -8.34 4.99
C GLN A 171 10.88 -9.62 4.45
N ALA A 172 9.78 -10.07 5.04
CA ALA A 172 9.04 -11.23 4.54
C ALA A 172 8.47 -10.97 3.13
N ALA A 173 7.88 -9.80 2.90
CA ALA A 173 7.39 -9.41 1.58
C ALA A 173 8.53 -9.31 0.55
N ALA A 174 9.64 -8.66 0.89
CA ALA A 174 10.80 -8.55 0.02
C ALA A 174 11.43 -9.91 -0.33
N ASN A 175 11.51 -10.82 0.63
CA ASN A 175 12.04 -12.18 0.42
C ASN A 175 11.13 -13.00 -0.52
N LEU A 176 9.80 -12.92 -0.33
CA LEU A 176 8.84 -13.62 -1.19
C LEU A 176 8.89 -13.07 -2.62
N ALA A 177 8.89 -11.74 -2.78
CA ALA A 177 8.99 -11.10 -4.09
C ALA A 177 10.32 -11.41 -4.79
N SER A 178 11.44 -11.35 -4.10
CA SER A 178 12.75 -11.72 -4.66
C SER A 178 12.78 -13.17 -5.16
N LYS A 179 12.18 -14.10 -4.40
CA LYS A 179 12.04 -15.51 -4.82
C LYS A 179 11.17 -15.63 -6.09
N ALA A 180 10.08 -14.88 -6.17
CA ALA A 180 9.20 -14.88 -7.34
C ALA A 180 9.95 -14.34 -8.58
N HIS A 181 10.69 -13.24 -8.45
CA HIS A 181 11.54 -12.70 -9.51
C HIS A 181 12.57 -13.72 -10.04
N ILE A 182 13.28 -14.41 -9.15
CA ILE A 182 14.24 -15.45 -9.55
C ILE A 182 13.55 -16.55 -10.35
N LYS A 183 12.36 -17.01 -9.92
CA LYS A 183 11.59 -18.01 -10.63
C LYS A 183 11.11 -17.52 -12.00
N ALA A 184 10.61 -16.30 -12.08
CA ALA A 184 10.21 -15.68 -13.32
C ALA A 184 11.37 -15.61 -14.33
N MET A 185 12.56 -15.16 -13.87
CA MET A 185 13.77 -15.16 -14.71
C MET A 185 14.11 -16.56 -15.23
N LEU A 186 14.08 -17.58 -14.38
CA LEU A 186 14.40 -18.96 -14.77
C LEU A 186 13.37 -19.57 -15.75
N LYS A 187 12.13 -19.07 -15.74
CA LYS A 187 11.06 -19.54 -16.63
C LYS A 187 11.01 -18.79 -17.96
N THR A 188 11.57 -17.59 -18.00
CA THR A 188 11.52 -16.73 -19.17
C THR A 188 12.31 -17.35 -20.34
N LYS A 189 11.67 -17.41 -21.51
CA LYS A 189 12.29 -17.84 -22.77
C LYS A 189 11.48 -17.30 -23.95
N PRO A 190 12.09 -17.16 -25.14
CA PRO A 190 11.38 -16.78 -26.36
C PRO A 190 10.18 -17.69 -26.64
N GLY A 191 9.12 -17.11 -27.20
CA GLY A 191 7.88 -17.82 -27.58
C GLY A 191 6.83 -17.94 -26.47
N LEU A 192 7.16 -17.57 -25.22
CA LEU A 192 6.16 -17.37 -24.18
C LEU A 192 5.46 -16.02 -24.36
N TYR A 193 4.40 -15.79 -23.61
CA TYR A 193 3.73 -14.48 -23.50
C TYR A 193 4.05 -13.83 -22.15
N GLU A 194 3.92 -12.52 -22.10
CA GLU A 194 4.12 -11.72 -20.86
C GLU A 194 3.27 -12.25 -19.70
N HIS A 195 1.99 -12.59 -19.95
CA HIS A 195 1.12 -13.16 -18.92
C HIS A 195 1.55 -14.55 -18.40
N HIS A 196 2.33 -15.33 -19.16
CA HIS A 196 2.91 -16.57 -18.63
C HIS A 196 3.92 -16.28 -17.53
N ILE A 197 4.66 -15.17 -17.65
CA ILE A 197 5.62 -14.74 -16.62
C ILE A 197 4.88 -14.08 -15.45
N SER A 198 3.82 -13.29 -15.71
CA SER A 198 2.94 -12.76 -14.66
C SER A 198 2.36 -13.89 -13.79
N ALA A 199 1.95 -14.99 -14.39
CA ALA A 199 1.40 -16.17 -13.68
C ALA A 199 2.40 -16.81 -12.69
N GLU A 200 3.71 -16.70 -12.90
CA GLU A 200 4.71 -17.18 -11.93
C GLU A 200 4.68 -16.35 -10.63
N PHE A 201 4.40 -15.05 -10.72
CA PHE A 201 4.20 -14.19 -9.55
C PHE A 201 2.89 -14.54 -8.83
N ASP A 202 1.79 -14.71 -9.56
CA ASP A 202 0.51 -15.16 -8.99
C ASP A 202 0.70 -16.44 -8.17
N LEU A 203 1.40 -17.42 -8.75
CA LEU A 203 1.65 -18.70 -8.10
C LEU A 203 2.49 -18.58 -6.82
N GLU A 204 3.59 -17.82 -6.88
CA GLU A 204 4.49 -17.71 -5.73
C GLU A 204 3.87 -16.87 -4.61
N PHE A 205 3.17 -15.79 -4.93
CA PHE A 205 2.51 -14.95 -3.93
C PHE A 205 1.36 -15.71 -3.24
N ARG A 206 0.54 -16.45 -4.01
CA ARG A 206 -0.51 -17.31 -3.43
C ARG A 206 0.04 -18.44 -2.56
N LYS A 207 1.15 -19.08 -2.96
CA LYS A 207 1.84 -20.06 -2.10
C LYS A 207 2.35 -19.45 -0.80
N GLY A 208 2.72 -18.17 -0.82
CA GLY A 208 3.13 -17.41 0.33
C GLY A 208 1.98 -16.83 1.16
N ASN A 209 0.72 -17.17 0.85
CA ASN A 209 -0.49 -16.57 1.43
C ASN A 209 -0.47 -15.04 1.38
N SER A 210 -0.12 -14.50 0.22
CA SER A 210 0.06 -13.08 -0.05
C SER A 210 -0.69 -12.68 -1.31
N GLU A 211 -1.03 -11.41 -1.40
CA GLU A 211 -1.59 -10.78 -2.58
C GLU A 211 -0.54 -9.93 -3.29
N HIS A 212 -0.82 -9.54 -4.52
CA HIS A 212 -0.04 -8.48 -5.18
C HIS A 212 -0.18 -7.15 -4.43
N SER A 213 0.91 -6.40 -4.30
CA SER A 213 0.89 -5.03 -3.78
C SER A 213 0.33 -4.02 -4.81
N TYR A 214 0.47 -4.35 -6.09
CA TYR A 214 -0.06 -3.60 -7.25
C TYR A 214 -0.16 -4.57 -8.45
N PRO A 215 -0.92 -4.22 -9.51
CA PRO A 215 -0.97 -5.03 -10.72
C PRO A 215 0.43 -5.23 -11.31
N PRO A 216 0.90 -6.47 -11.54
CA PRO A 216 2.25 -6.72 -12.02
C PRO A 216 2.45 -6.18 -13.44
N ILE A 217 3.59 -5.55 -13.66
CA ILE A 217 4.05 -5.07 -14.95
C ILE A 217 5.03 -6.11 -15.49
N VAL A 218 4.70 -6.72 -16.63
CA VAL A 218 5.57 -7.64 -17.34
C VAL A 218 5.66 -7.18 -18.79
N ALA A 219 6.67 -6.38 -19.08
CA ALA A 219 6.74 -5.58 -20.29
C ALA A 219 7.95 -5.97 -21.15
N SER A 220 7.70 -6.49 -22.36
CA SER A 220 8.74 -6.91 -23.30
C SER A 220 8.98 -5.87 -24.41
N GLY A 221 10.25 -5.69 -24.80
CA GLY A 221 10.65 -4.79 -25.85
C GLY A 221 10.12 -3.37 -25.65
N GLU A 222 9.37 -2.83 -26.61
CA GLU A 222 8.82 -1.47 -26.56
C GLU A 222 7.79 -1.23 -25.43
N ASN A 223 7.10 -2.27 -24.96
CA ASN A 223 6.14 -2.15 -23.85
C ASN A 223 6.84 -1.71 -22.54
N ALA A 224 8.13 -2.02 -22.39
CA ALA A 224 8.94 -1.58 -21.26
C ALA A 224 9.14 -0.05 -21.18
N CYS A 225 8.76 0.69 -22.20
CA CYS A 225 8.76 2.16 -22.19
C CYS A 225 7.45 2.75 -21.63
N ILE A 226 6.46 1.91 -21.27
CA ILE A 226 5.19 2.31 -20.66
C ILE A 226 5.27 2.04 -19.17
N LEU A 227 5.31 3.09 -18.34
CA LEU A 227 5.58 2.96 -16.90
C LEU A 227 4.61 2.03 -16.16
N HIS A 228 3.31 2.15 -16.41
CA HIS A 228 2.29 1.31 -15.76
C HIS A 228 1.60 0.38 -16.78
N TYR A 229 2.42 -0.35 -17.55
CA TYR A 229 1.93 -1.34 -18.50
C TYR A 229 1.38 -2.58 -17.78
N THR A 230 0.11 -2.87 -17.94
CA THR A 230 -0.57 -3.97 -17.22
C THR A 230 -1.29 -4.97 -18.14
N GLU A 231 -1.25 -4.78 -19.45
CA GLU A 231 -1.92 -5.66 -20.40
C GLU A 231 -1.29 -7.06 -20.44
N ASN A 232 0.03 -7.15 -20.32
CA ASN A 232 0.81 -8.38 -20.22
C ASN A 232 0.44 -9.42 -21.32
N ASN A 233 0.23 -8.99 -22.56
CA ASN A 233 -0.35 -9.82 -23.60
C ASN A 233 0.56 -10.07 -24.83
N LYS A 234 1.76 -9.48 -24.88
CA LYS A 234 2.70 -9.62 -25.98
C LYS A 234 3.51 -10.92 -25.90
N ILE A 235 3.89 -11.45 -27.06
CA ILE A 235 4.82 -12.58 -27.15
C ILE A 235 6.24 -12.11 -26.85
N LEU A 236 7.00 -12.93 -26.13
CA LEU A 236 8.40 -12.68 -25.81
C LEU A 236 9.28 -13.07 -27.02
N ASN A 237 9.93 -12.09 -27.63
CA ASN A 237 10.80 -12.33 -28.79
C ASN A 237 12.24 -12.57 -28.35
N ASP A 238 12.95 -13.34 -29.17
CA ASP A 238 14.40 -13.52 -29.01
C ASP A 238 15.13 -12.19 -29.26
N GLY A 239 16.06 -11.84 -28.36
CA GLY A 239 16.84 -10.61 -28.43
C GLY A 239 16.21 -9.41 -27.74
N ASP A 240 14.92 -9.46 -27.34
CA ASP A 240 14.29 -8.39 -26.55
C ASP A 240 14.69 -8.47 -25.06
N LEU A 241 14.58 -7.33 -24.37
CA LEU A 241 14.60 -7.26 -22.92
C LEU A 241 13.18 -7.45 -22.36
N LEU A 242 13.10 -8.02 -21.16
CA LEU A 242 11.90 -8.08 -20.34
C LEU A 242 12.10 -7.25 -19.08
N LEU A 243 11.28 -6.23 -18.91
CA LEU A 243 11.13 -5.50 -17.66
C LEU A 243 10.01 -6.15 -16.87
N VAL A 244 10.31 -6.48 -15.62
CA VAL A 244 9.30 -6.99 -14.67
C VAL A 244 9.32 -6.11 -13.43
N ASP A 245 8.16 -5.54 -13.13
CA ASP A 245 7.90 -4.80 -11.89
C ASP A 245 6.74 -5.46 -11.16
N ALA A 246 7.06 -6.10 -10.04
CA ALA A 246 6.12 -6.88 -9.27
C ALA A 246 6.50 -6.94 -7.79
N GLY A 247 5.50 -6.84 -6.95
CA GLY A 247 5.64 -6.93 -5.51
C GLY A 247 4.44 -7.60 -4.86
N CYS A 248 4.60 -8.04 -3.63
CA CYS A 248 3.53 -8.62 -2.82
C CYS A 248 3.35 -7.88 -1.51
N GLU A 249 2.16 -8.03 -0.92
CA GLU A 249 1.80 -7.44 0.36
C GLU A 249 1.62 -8.51 1.43
N ILE A 250 2.34 -8.39 2.53
CA ILE A 250 2.21 -9.26 3.71
C ILE A 250 1.79 -8.40 4.90
N LEU A 251 0.63 -8.69 5.48
CA LEU A 251 0.09 -7.98 6.64
C LEU A 251 0.13 -6.45 6.46
N GLY A 252 -0.28 -5.95 5.29
CA GLY A 252 -0.33 -4.52 4.99
C GLY A 252 1.02 -3.88 4.62
N TYR A 253 2.11 -4.65 4.51
CA TYR A 253 3.44 -4.18 4.11
C TYR A 253 3.80 -4.69 2.72
N ALA A 254 3.93 -3.77 1.78
CA ALA A 254 4.23 -4.04 0.40
C ALA A 254 5.73 -4.21 0.15
N SER A 255 6.09 -5.09 -0.78
CA SER A 255 7.35 -5.04 -1.51
C SER A 255 7.13 -4.45 -2.90
N ASP A 256 8.20 -3.92 -3.47
CA ASP A 256 8.22 -3.27 -4.78
C ASP A 256 9.59 -3.52 -5.40
N ILE A 257 9.64 -4.33 -6.47
CA ILE A 257 10.91 -4.75 -7.10
C ILE A 257 10.77 -4.72 -8.61
N THR A 258 11.62 -3.90 -9.24
CA THR A 258 11.77 -3.91 -10.70
C THR A 258 13.08 -4.56 -11.11
N ARG A 259 13.04 -5.44 -12.12
CA ARG A 259 14.20 -6.04 -12.76
C ARG A 259 14.03 -6.11 -14.27
N THR A 260 15.11 -5.79 -15.00
CA THR A 260 15.17 -5.91 -16.45
C THR A 260 16.23 -6.93 -16.83
N PHE A 261 15.89 -7.87 -17.72
CA PHE A 261 16.80 -8.93 -18.14
C PHE A 261 16.49 -9.40 -19.57
N PRO A 262 17.45 -10.00 -20.30
CA PRO A 262 17.22 -10.46 -21.66
C PRO A 262 16.37 -11.74 -21.68
N ILE A 263 15.39 -11.78 -22.58
CA ILE A 263 14.45 -12.90 -22.73
C ILE A 263 15.17 -14.21 -23.04
N ASN A 264 16.24 -14.16 -23.81
CA ASN A 264 17.07 -15.31 -24.19
C ASN A 264 18.22 -15.60 -23.23
N GLY A 265 18.34 -14.85 -22.12
CA GLY A 265 19.39 -14.98 -21.12
C GLY A 265 20.73 -14.36 -21.52
N ARG A 266 20.82 -13.60 -22.61
CA ARG A 266 22.05 -12.96 -23.11
C ARG A 266 21.80 -11.50 -23.49
N PHE A 267 22.54 -10.59 -22.87
CA PHE A 267 22.56 -9.20 -23.30
C PHE A 267 23.33 -9.06 -24.63
N SER A 268 22.79 -8.26 -25.55
CA SER A 268 23.63 -7.66 -26.60
C SER A 268 24.56 -6.62 -26.01
N GLU A 269 25.61 -6.24 -26.73
CA GLU A 269 26.58 -5.24 -26.23
C GLU A 269 25.92 -3.89 -25.91
N PRO A 270 25.08 -3.32 -26.78
CA PRO A 270 24.36 -2.07 -26.43
C PRO A 270 23.44 -2.21 -25.22
N GLN A 271 22.70 -3.34 -25.10
CA GLN A 271 21.84 -3.58 -23.95
C GLN A 271 22.64 -3.66 -22.66
N LYS A 272 23.81 -4.34 -22.69
CA LYS A 272 24.69 -4.48 -21.53
C LYS A 272 25.23 -3.13 -21.06
N GLN A 273 25.71 -2.28 -22.00
CA GLN A 273 26.22 -0.96 -21.68
C GLN A 273 25.19 -0.10 -20.95
N ILE A 274 23.95 -0.02 -21.47
CA ILE A 274 22.87 0.71 -20.80
C ILE A 274 22.51 0.08 -19.46
N TYR A 275 22.42 -1.25 -19.40
CA TYR A 275 22.11 -1.96 -18.16
C TYR A 275 23.16 -1.68 -17.05
N GLU A 276 24.43 -1.66 -17.38
CA GLU A 276 25.52 -1.39 -16.43
C GLU A 276 25.48 0.04 -15.89
N ILE A 277 25.12 1.04 -16.72
CA ILE A 277 24.90 2.42 -16.26
C ILE A 277 23.79 2.47 -15.22
N VAL A 278 22.63 1.87 -15.52
CA VAL A 278 21.47 1.85 -14.61
C VAL A 278 21.79 1.08 -13.34
N LEU A 279 22.48 -0.06 -13.42
CA LEU A 279 22.90 -0.83 -12.26
C LEU A 279 23.85 -0.05 -11.36
N ASN A 280 24.80 0.68 -11.95
CA ASN A 280 25.72 1.53 -11.20
C ASN A 280 24.98 2.69 -10.53
N ALA A 281 24.05 3.34 -11.23
CA ALA A 281 23.20 4.38 -10.66
C ALA A 281 22.39 3.86 -9.45
N GLN A 282 21.76 2.70 -9.58
CA GLN A 282 21.01 2.08 -8.48
C GLN A 282 21.90 1.79 -7.27
N LYS A 283 23.07 1.15 -7.47
CA LYS A 283 23.98 0.82 -6.37
C LYS A 283 24.51 2.06 -5.67
N SER A 284 24.87 3.10 -6.42
CA SER A 284 25.38 4.34 -5.88
C SER A 284 24.31 5.12 -5.13
N ALA A 285 23.09 5.16 -5.66
CA ALA A 285 21.94 5.76 -4.99
C ALA A 285 21.61 5.06 -3.66
N ILE A 286 21.68 3.73 -3.61
CA ILE A 286 21.51 2.98 -2.36
C ILE A 286 22.64 3.29 -1.38
N ALA A 287 23.88 3.34 -1.86
CA ALA A 287 25.05 3.55 -1.02
C ALA A 287 25.13 4.95 -0.38
N CYS A 288 24.50 5.97 -0.99
CA CYS A 288 24.47 7.32 -0.42
C CYS A 288 23.40 7.51 0.65
N ILE A 289 22.53 6.52 0.91
CA ILE A 289 21.47 6.63 1.93
C ILE A 289 22.10 6.46 3.32
N MET A 290 22.33 7.59 3.99
CA MET A 290 22.89 7.65 5.33
C MET A 290 22.15 8.64 6.22
N PRO A 291 22.22 8.47 7.57
CA PRO A 291 21.64 9.46 8.48
C PRO A 291 22.20 10.87 8.22
N GLY A 292 21.31 11.85 8.06
CA GLY A 292 21.66 13.25 7.78
C GLY A 292 21.60 13.63 6.30
N GLU A 293 21.53 12.66 5.39
CA GLU A 293 21.38 12.92 3.96
C GLU A 293 19.96 13.38 3.61
N LYS A 294 19.86 14.19 2.54
CA LYS A 294 18.55 14.63 2.04
C LYS A 294 17.83 13.48 1.31
N VAL A 295 16.51 13.51 1.32
CA VAL A 295 15.68 12.56 0.55
C VAL A 295 15.95 12.66 -0.97
N SER A 296 16.37 13.83 -1.46
CA SER A 296 16.72 14.06 -2.87
C SER A 296 18.08 13.47 -3.29
N THR A 297 19.01 13.27 -2.33
CA THR A 297 20.39 12.84 -2.64
C THR A 297 20.46 11.57 -3.51
N PRO A 298 19.71 10.47 -3.23
CA PRO A 298 19.72 9.28 -4.08
C PRO A 298 19.27 9.55 -5.52
N HIS A 299 18.28 10.43 -5.71
CA HIS A 299 17.80 10.82 -7.02
C HIS A 299 18.87 11.61 -7.80
N GLU A 300 19.48 12.60 -7.15
CA GLU A 300 20.55 13.41 -7.74
C GLU A 300 21.73 12.55 -8.18
N VAL A 301 22.19 11.63 -7.32
CA VAL A 301 23.26 10.67 -7.63
C VAL A 301 22.91 9.79 -8.83
N ALA A 302 21.67 9.30 -8.90
CA ALA A 302 21.22 8.46 -10.01
C ALA A 302 21.20 9.26 -11.33
N CYS A 303 20.69 10.50 -11.30
CA CYS A 303 20.65 11.39 -12.47
C CYS A 303 22.07 11.66 -13.00
N ASP A 304 23.01 12.00 -12.13
CA ASP A 304 24.38 12.30 -12.52
C ASP A 304 25.06 11.10 -13.20
N ILE A 305 24.90 9.92 -12.65
CA ILE A 305 25.52 8.68 -13.21
C ILE A 305 24.88 8.32 -14.54
N ILE A 306 23.56 8.39 -14.65
CA ILE A 306 22.85 8.09 -15.91
C ILE A 306 23.25 9.09 -16.99
N THR A 307 23.23 10.39 -16.67
CA THR A 307 23.59 11.46 -17.61
C THR A 307 25.02 11.29 -18.13
N ASN A 308 25.99 11.12 -17.24
CA ASN A 308 27.38 10.91 -17.65
C ASN A 308 27.57 9.65 -18.51
N GLY A 309 26.93 8.55 -18.12
CA GLY A 309 26.97 7.31 -18.89
C GLY A 309 26.36 7.42 -20.29
N LEU A 310 25.27 8.18 -20.44
CA LEU A 310 24.65 8.44 -21.75
C LEU A 310 25.51 9.35 -22.63
N ILE A 311 26.23 10.32 -22.03
CA ILE A 311 27.19 11.15 -22.74
C ILE A 311 28.39 10.32 -23.22
N GLU A 312 28.96 9.46 -22.37
CA GLU A 312 30.06 8.54 -22.72
C GLU A 312 29.68 7.61 -23.88
N LEU A 313 28.43 7.19 -23.97
CA LEU A 313 27.92 6.38 -25.09
C LEU A 313 27.57 7.20 -26.34
N GLY A 314 27.67 8.52 -26.28
CA GLY A 314 27.29 9.40 -27.39
C GLY A 314 25.79 9.46 -27.67
N ILE A 315 24.95 9.16 -26.69
CA ILE A 315 23.48 9.22 -26.76
C ILE A 315 23.00 10.62 -26.39
N MET A 316 23.75 11.34 -25.57
CA MET A 316 23.52 12.74 -25.19
C MET A 316 24.78 13.57 -25.48
N ASP A 317 24.57 14.80 -25.90
CA ASP A 317 25.70 15.72 -26.23
C ASP A 317 26.15 16.53 -25.00
N THR A 318 25.21 16.89 -24.12
CA THR A 318 25.45 17.69 -22.88
C THR A 318 24.53 17.25 -21.75
N PRO A 319 24.90 17.52 -20.49
CA PRO A 319 24.07 17.24 -19.33
C PRO A 319 22.72 17.99 -19.36
#